data_21ed3d06778f47705337574300576906
#
_entry.id   21ed3d06778f47705337574300576906
#
_cell.length_a   1.000
_cell.length_b   1.000
_cell.length_c   1.000
_cell.angle_alpha   90.00
_cell.angle_beta   90.00
_cell.angle_gamma   90.00
#
_symmetry.space_group_name_H-M   'P 1'
#
loop_
_entity.id
_entity.type
_entity.pdbx_description
1 polymer ?
#
loop_
_entity_poly.entity_id
_entity_poly.type
_entity_poly.pdbx_seq_one_letter_code
_entity_poly.pdbx_strand_id
1 'polypeptide(L)'
;MTQLVQHGECSNNLKEIDLNRILTSHVGSLPRSQEVVDFIFARENNKKYDQNSFDECMQRNVLSTIEKQKNSGIDIVSDGETSKISYATYVKDRYTGFSGDSPRNAPADLKLFPGFLQRLADEGGTPQYARPMCTGEVKSKGQGELQKDIANLKNAMKAHGVERGFMNAASPGVISLFLQNDFYATRDAYLAALADAMREEYETIVASGLDLQLDCPDLALSRHMLFSDLSDSEFIKIAESHMEALNHALKNVPSEKVRIHICWGNYEGPHVCDIDMNKVFGTLMKADAQYTLFETSNPRHAHEWTVFRDRKKEIPDDKILVPGVVDTTTNFIEHPELVAERINKFVNIVGKERVIAGSDCGFGTFAGFGAVDPDIAFAKLKSLSEGALIASN
;
A
#
# COMPACT_ATOMS: atom_id res chain seq x y z
N MET A 1 -10.11 56.90 22.28
CA MET A 1 -11.06 55.76 22.00
C MET A 1 -10.40 54.85 21.01
N THR A 2 -9.71 53.86 21.51
CA THR A 2 -8.92 52.93 20.73
C THR A 2 -9.66 51.58 20.76
N GLN A 3 -10.21 51.14 19.62
CA GLN A 3 -10.85 49.85 19.51
C GLN A 3 -9.81 48.76 19.40
N LEU A 4 -9.80 47.85 20.37
CA LEU A 4 -9.08 46.59 20.35
C LEU A 4 -9.86 45.62 19.43
N VAL A 5 -9.18 45.19 18.37
CA VAL A 5 -9.61 44.06 17.53
C VAL A 5 -9.22 42.80 18.27
N GLN A 6 -10.18 42.03 18.74
CA GLN A 6 -9.98 40.69 19.27
C GLN A 6 -9.71 39.75 18.08
N HIS A 7 -8.50 39.20 18.00
CA HIS A 7 -8.19 38.04 17.20
C HIS A 7 -8.77 36.79 17.91
N GLY A 8 -9.77 36.19 17.28
CA GLY A 8 -10.29 34.91 17.71
C GLY A 8 -9.23 33.82 17.51
N GLU A 9 -8.78 33.27 18.61
CA GLU A 9 -7.95 32.05 18.62
C GLU A 9 -8.83 30.90 18.14
N CYS A 10 -8.54 30.37 16.94
CA CYS A 10 -8.99 29.06 16.52
C CYS A 10 -8.28 28.03 17.40
N SER A 11 -8.90 27.58 18.47
CA SER A 11 -8.40 26.49 19.30
C SER A 11 -8.47 25.21 18.48
N ASN A 12 -7.33 24.79 17.94
CA ASN A 12 -7.09 23.43 17.44
C ASN A 12 -7.18 22.46 18.64
N ASN A 13 -8.37 21.94 18.88
CA ASN A 13 -8.58 20.77 19.73
C ASN A 13 -8.13 19.50 18.95
N LEU A 14 -6.83 19.38 18.67
CA LEU A 14 -6.19 18.10 18.51
C LEU A 14 -6.14 17.50 19.92
N LYS A 15 -7.03 16.56 20.23
CA LYS A 15 -6.83 15.68 21.38
C LYS A 15 -5.42 15.14 21.27
N GLU A 16 -4.60 15.37 22.28
CA GLU A 16 -3.27 14.81 22.40
C GLU A 16 -3.36 13.29 22.15
N ILE A 17 -2.88 12.85 20.99
CA ILE A 17 -2.61 11.43 20.75
C ILE A 17 -1.66 11.05 21.87
N ASP A 18 -1.94 9.96 22.57
CA ASP A 18 -1.04 9.45 23.60
C ASP A 18 0.31 9.09 22.92
N LEU A 19 1.20 10.09 22.86
CA LEU A 19 2.54 10.00 22.29
C LEU A 19 3.45 9.03 23.06
N ASN A 20 2.94 8.44 24.14
CA ASN A 20 3.69 7.50 24.98
C ASN A 20 3.68 6.06 24.45
N ARG A 21 2.88 5.75 23.41
CA ARG A 21 2.83 4.41 22.85
C ARG A 21 3.12 4.38 21.34
N ILE A 22 3.59 3.23 20.88
CA ILE A 22 3.78 2.93 19.46
C ILE A 22 2.41 2.69 18.83
N LEU A 23 2.08 3.46 17.80
CA LEU A 23 0.84 3.29 17.05
C LEU A 23 0.91 2.06 16.14
N THR A 24 -0.26 1.59 15.72
CA THR A 24 -0.43 0.42 14.88
C THR A 24 -1.13 0.75 13.58
N SER A 25 -0.69 0.11 12.50
CA SER A 25 -1.26 0.26 11.17
C SER A 25 -1.04 -1.03 10.36
N HIS A 26 -1.39 -1.00 9.09
CA HIS A 26 -1.09 -2.05 8.11
C HIS A 26 -0.91 -1.43 6.71
N VAL A 27 -0.62 -2.26 5.70
CA VAL A 27 -0.36 -1.78 4.33
C VAL A 27 -1.63 -1.38 3.57
N GLY A 28 -2.78 -1.97 3.87
CA GLY A 28 -4.03 -1.52 3.25
C GLY A 28 -5.01 -2.63 2.93
N SER A 29 -4.72 -3.49 1.95
CA SER A 29 -5.66 -4.51 1.52
C SER A 29 -5.92 -5.56 2.61
N LEU A 30 -7.19 -5.89 2.81
CA LEU A 30 -7.67 -6.85 3.79
C LEU A 30 -8.54 -7.92 3.11
N PRO A 31 -8.75 -9.08 3.74
CA PRO A 31 -9.59 -10.13 3.18
C PRO A 31 -11.00 -9.63 2.86
N ARG A 32 -11.48 -9.93 1.66
CA ARG A 32 -12.82 -9.58 1.17
C ARG A 32 -13.79 -10.74 1.37
N SER A 33 -15.06 -10.43 1.63
CA SER A 33 -16.10 -11.47 1.63
C SER A 33 -16.33 -12.02 0.22
N GLN A 34 -16.86 -13.24 0.12
CA GLN A 34 -17.17 -13.85 -1.18
C GLN A 34 -18.18 -13.00 -1.98
N GLU A 35 -19.16 -12.37 -1.31
CA GLU A 35 -20.11 -11.45 -1.95
C GLU A 35 -19.42 -10.28 -2.66
N VAL A 36 -18.41 -9.67 -1.99
CA VAL A 36 -17.58 -8.59 -2.58
C VAL A 36 -16.82 -9.08 -3.79
N VAL A 37 -16.18 -10.26 -3.68
CA VAL A 37 -15.43 -10.89 -4.77
C VAL A 37 -16.32 -11.16 -5.97
N ASP A 38 -17.51 -11.72 -5.75
CA ASP A 38 -18.48 -12.02 -6.80
C ASP A 38 -18.93 -10.77 -7.55
N PHE A 39 -19.20 -9.67 -6.84
CA PHE A 39 -19.55 -8.38 -7.46
C PHE A 39 -18.39 -7.78 -8.23
N ILE A 40 -17.18 -7.80 -7.69
CA ILE A 40 -15.99 -7.28 -8.38
C ILE A 40 -15.77 -8.06 -9.68
N PHE A 41 -15.84 -9.39 -9.66
CA PHE A 41 -15.66 -10.20 -10.87
C PHE A 41 -16.87 -10.13 -11.83
N ALA A 42 -18.06 -9.84 -11.34
CA ALA A 42 -19.20 -9.54 -12.24
C ALA A 42 -18.91 -8.26 -13.04
N ARG A 43 -18.43 -7.20 -12.37
CA ARG A 43 -17.99 -5.95 -13.03
C ARG A 43 -16.83 -6.19 -13.98
N GLU A 44 -15.79 -6.88 -13.53
CA GLU A 44 -14.59 -7.19 -14.31
C GLU A 44 -14.90 -7.94 -15.60
N ASN A 45 -15.82 -8.88 -15.54
CA ASN A 45 -16.23 -9.71 -16.69
C ASN A 45 -17.42 -9.13 -17.47
N ASN A 46 -17.79 -7.85 -17.24
CA ASN A 46 -18.94 -7.19 -17.89
C ASN A 46 -20.26 -7.98 -17.75
N LYS A 47 -20.43 -8.73 -16.66
CA LYS A 47 -21.69 -9.40 -16.35
C LYS A 47 -22.67 -8.41 -15.76
N LYS A 48 -23.98 -8.66 -16.01
CA LYS A 48 -25.05 -7.83 -15.45
C LYS A 48 -25.10 -8.00 -13.92
N TYR A 49 -25.10 -6.89 -13.19
CA TYR A 49 -25.36 -6.84 -11.74
C TYR A 49 -26.19 -5.59 -11.42
N ASP A 50 -26.82 -5.57 -10.24
CA ASP A 50 -27.51 -4.38 -9.75
C ASP A 50 -26.55 -3.42 -9.05
N GLN A 51 -26.49 -2.19 -9.53
CA GLN A 51 -25.54 -1.19 -9.00
C GLN A 51 -25.86 -0.81 -7.56
N ASN A 52 -27.13 -0.73 -7.16
CA ASN A 52 -27.49 -0.42 -5.79
C ASN A 52 -27.04 -1.53 -4.84
N SER A 53 -27.28 -2.79 -5.20
CA SER A 53 -26.81 -3.94 -4.42
C SER A 53 -25.28 -3.97 -4.31
N PHE A 54 -24.56 -3.60 -5.37
CA PHE A 54 -23.11 -3.45 -5.34
C PHE A 54 -22.69 -2.38 -4.31
N ASP A 55 -23.24 -1.18 -4.41
CA ASP A 55 -22.90 -0.06 -3.55
C ASP A 55 -23.21 -0.37 -2.07
N GLU A 56 -24.36 -0.99 -1.78
CA GLU A 56 -24.72 -1.46 -0.44
C GLU A 56 -23.78 -2.55 0.09
N CYS A 57 -23.37 -3.48 -0.76
CA CYS A 57 -22.41 -4.54 -0.41
C CYS A 57 -21.05 -3.91 -0.01
N MET A 58 -20.53 -2.98 -0.80
CA MET A 58 -19.26 -2.28 -0.48
C MET A 58 -19.39 -1.54 0.85
N GLN A 59 -20.48 -0.80 1.08
CA GLN A 59 -20.70 -0.08 2.32
C GLN A 59 -20.72 -0.99 3.55
N ARG A 60 -21.47 -2.10 3.50
CA ARG A 60 -21.54 -3.08 4.61
C ARG A 60 -20.18 -3.71 4.88
N ASN A 61 -19.43 -4.06 3.84
CA ASN A 61 -18.13 -4.71 4.00
C ASN A 61 -17.08 -3.75 4.56
N VAL A 62 -17.02 -2.48 4.11
CA VAL A 62 -16.13 -1.47 4.69
C VAL A 62 -16.46 -1.24 6.16
N LEU A 63 -17.76 -1.15 6.52
CA LEU A 63 -18.20 -1.01 7.92
C LEU A 63 -17.68 -2.17 8.79
N SER A 64 -17.88 -3.41 8.34
CA SER A 64 -17.37 -4.60 9.04
C SER A 64 -15.84 -4.67 9.12
N THR A 65 -15.16 -4.24 8.05
CA THR A 65 -13.69 -4.22 7.99
C THR A 65 -13.11 -3.23 9.01
N ILE A 66 -13.70 -2.05 9.17
CA ILE A 66 -13.29 -1.07 10.18
C ILE A 66 -13.55 -1.60 11.60
N GLU A 67 -14.70 -2.24 11.83
CA GLU A 67 -15.00 -2.88 13.12
C GLU A 67 -13.94 -3.91 13.49
N LYS A 68 -13.58 -4.81 12.57
CA LYS A 68 -12.58 -5.84 12.78
C LYS A 68 -11.18 -5.26 13.05
N GLN A 69 -10.77 -4.23 12.31
CA GLN A 69 -9.50 -3.52 12.55
C GLN A 69 -9.47 -2.91 13.97
N LYS A 70 -10.52 -2.18 14.34
CA LYS A 70 -10.64 -1.60 15.68
C LYS A 70 -10.58 -2.67 16.79
N ASN A 71 -11.32 -3.77 16.61
CA ASN A 71 -11.34 -4.88 17.58
C ASN A 71 -9.99 -5.61 17.66
N SER A 72 -9.18 -5.54 16.61
CA SER A 72 -7.79 -6.02 16.60
C SER A 72 -6.80 -5.00 17.19
N GLY A 73 -7.24 -3.81 17.60
CA GLY A 73 -6.40 -2.78 18.20
C GLY A 73 -5.60 -1.96 17.20
N ILE A 74 -6.05 -1.85 15.95
CA ILE A 74 -5.41 -1.01 14.93
C ILE A 74 -5.83 0.45 15.08
N ASP A 75 -4.84 1.35 15.12
CA ASP A 75 -5.04 2.80 15.32
C ASP A 75 -5.32 3.56 14.03
N ILE A 76 -4.61 3.21 12.96
CA ILE A 76 -4.69 3.87 11.66
C ILE A 76 -5.26 2.88 10.66
N VAL A 77 -6.54 3.02 10.34
CA VAL A 77 -7.34 2.05 9.59
C VAL A 77 -7.46 2.39 8.11
N SER A 78 -7.87 1.42 7.28
CA SER A 78 -8.23 1.64 5.88
C SER A 78 -9.53 0.94 5.51
N ASP A 79 -10.06 1.23 4.31
CA ASP A 79 -11.22 0.53 3.74
C ASP A 79 -10.93 -0.93 3.32
N GLY A 80 -9.68 -1.39 3.51
CA GLY A 80 -9.24 -2.73 3.09
C GLY A 80 -9.15 -2.91 1.58
N GLU A 81 -9.17 -1.84 0.80
CA GLU A 81 -9.25 -1.85 -0.67
C GLU A 81 -10.46 -2.65 -1.18
N THR A 82 -11.56 -2.60 -0.43
CA THR A 82 -12.74 -3.45 -0.63
C THR A 82 -13.28 -3.40 -2.07
N SER A 83 -13.36 -2.23 -2.70
CA SER A 83 -13.95 -2.02 -4.03
C SER A 83 -13.01 -2.32 -5.21
N LYS A 84 -11.70 -2.51 -4.94
CA LYS A 84 -10.67 -2.63 -5.98
C LYS A 84 -10.42 -4.08 -6.38
N ILE A 85 -10.28 -4.34 -7.69
CA ILE A 85 -9.86 -5.65 -8.21
C ILE A 85 -8.41 -5.98 -7.79
N SER A 86 -7.55 -4.98 -7.78
CA SER A 86 -6.18 -5.02 -7.28
C SER A 86 -5.69 -3.61 -6.94
N TYR A 87 -4.60 -3.51 -6.17
CA TYR A 87 -3.96 -2.26 -5.78
C TYR A 87 -3.44 -1.40 -6.95
N ALA A 88 -3.19 -1.99 -8.11
CA ALA A 88 -2.61 -1.28 -9.27
C ALA A 88 -3.57 -1.19 -10.46
N THR A 89 -4.25 -2.29 -10.83
CA THR A 89 -4.99 -2.34 -12.09
C THR A 89 -6.40 -1.73 -12.00
N TYR A 90 -6.88 -1.36 -10.82
CA TYR A 90 -8.13 -0.59 -10.64
C TYR A 90 -8.11 0.73 -11.44
N VAL A 91 -6.92 1.24 -11.75
CA VAL A 91 -6.71 2.48 -12.52
C VAL A 91 -7.38 2.42 -13.90
N LYS A 92 -7.40 1.25 -14.57
CA LYS A 92 -8.12 1.05 -15.84
C LYS A 92 -9.61 1.40 -15.76
N ASP A 93 -10.21 1.26 -14.58
CA ASP A 93 -11.63 1.54 -14.38
C ASP A 93 -11.88 3.04 -14.18
N ARG A 94 -10.94 3.77 -13.59
CA ARG A 94 -11.02 5.21 -13.27
C ARG A 94 -10.44 6.13 -14.35
N TYR A 95 -9.60 5.62 -15.25
CA TYR A 95 -8.91 6.40 -16.27
C TYR A 95 -9.13 5.81 -17.67
N THR A 96 -9.07 6.67 -18.69
CA THR A 96 -9.06 6.27 -20.11
C THR A 96 -7.67 5.84 -20.56
N GLY A 97 -7.55 5.38 -21.80
CA GLY A 97 -6.26 5.06 -22.43
C GLY A 97 -5.81 3.62 -22.23
N PHE A 98 -6.63 2.75 -21.63
CA PHE A 98 -6.27 1.36 -21.36
C PHE A 98 -7.15 0.38 -22.15
N SER A 99 -6.50 -0.50 -22.95
CA SER A 99 -7.17 -1.58 -23.70
C SER A 99 -6.20 -2.72 -24.04
N GLY A 100 -6.71 -3.82 -24.61
CA GLY A 100 -5.90 -4.99 -24.93
C GLY A 100 -5.50 -5.80 -23.70
N ASP A 101 -4.37 -6.49 -23.75
CA ASP A 101 -3.84 -7.32 -22.66
C ASP A 101 -2.32 -7.18 -22.54
N SER A 102 -1.83 -6.90 -21.35
CA SER A 102 -0.39 -6.82 -21.03
C SER A 102 0.21 -8.21 -20.86
N PRO A 103 1.43 -8.43 -21.34
CA PRO A 103 2.16 -9.68 -21.08
C PRO A 103 2.25 -10.00 -19.57
N ARG A 104 2.03 -11.28 -19.24
CA ARG A 104 2.14 -11.76 -17.86
C ARG A 104 3.42 -12.57 -17.72
N ASN A 105 4.44 -11.95 -17.17
CA ASN A 105 5.71 -12.62 -16.89
C ASN A 105 5.70 -13.18 -15.46
N ALA A 106 6.11 -14.44 -15.32
CA ALA A 106 6.43 -14.96 -14.00
C ALA A 106 7.67 -14.25 -13.44
N PRO A 107 7.73 -13.98 -12.12
CA PRO A 107 8.93 -13.49 -11.46
C PRO A 107 10.15 -14.33 -11.78
N ALA A 108 11.33 -13.71 -11.87
CA ALA A 108 12.54 -14.40 -12.28
C ALA A 108 12.96 -15.52 -11.31
N ASP A 109 12.73 -15.35 -10.03
CA ASP A 109 12.99 -16.34 -8.99
C ASP A 109 12.13 -17.61 -9.16
N LEU A 110 10.84 -17.47 -9.52
CA LEU A 110 9.97 -18.62 -9.80
C LEU A 110 10.43 -19.43 -11.01
N LYS A 111 11.00 -18.77 -12.02
CA LYS A 111 11.57 -19.46 -13.20
C LYS A 111 12.76 -20.34 -12.85
N LEU A 112 13.49 -20.04 -11.77
CA LEU A 112 14.60 -20.87 -11.27
C LEU A 112 14.11 -22.17 -10.62
N PHE A 113 12.85 -22.24 -10.22
CA PHE A 113 12.23 -23.39 -9.55
C PHE A 113 10.99 -23.87 -10.30
N PRO A 114 11.15 -24.48 -11.50
CA PRO A 114 10.00 -24.80 -12.37
C PRO A 114 9.00 -25.78 -11.74
N GLY A 115 9.43 -26.71 -10.89
CA GLY A 115 8.53 -27.60 -10.15
C GLY A 115 7.67 -26.86 -9.12
N PHE A 116 8.19 -25.82 -8.49
CA PHE A 116 7.43 -24.98 -7.60
C PHE A 116 6.42 -24.10 -8.38
N LEU A 117 6.86 -23.53 -9.49
CA LEU A 117 5.99 -22.72 -10.37
C LEU A 117 4.80 -23.57 -10.89
N GLN A 118 5.07 -24.84 -11.28
CA GLN A 118 4.02 -25.75 -11.73
C GLN A 118 3.00 -26.05 -10.61
N ARG A 119 3.47 -26.31 -9.38
CA ARG A 119 2.60 -26.52 -8.23
C ARG A 119 1.70 -25.31 -7.93
N LEU A 120 2.27 -24.10 -7.97
CA LEU A 120 1.46 -22.87 -7.80
C LEU A 120 0.38 -22.74 -8.88
N ALA A 121 0.69 -23.11 -10.12
CA ALA A 121 -0.28 -23.10 -11.21
C ALA A 121 -1.38 -24.15 -11.00
N ASP A 122 -1.04 -25.36 -10.55
CA ASP A 122 -1.97 -26.45 -10.27
C ASP A 122 -2.92 -26.13 -9.09
N GLU A 123 -2.45 -25.35 -8.11
CA GLU A 123 -3.23 -24.87 -6.95
C GLU A 123 -4.15 -23.67 -7.30
N GLY A 124 -4.24 -23.28 -8.58
CA GLY A 124 -5.15 -22.25 -9.07
C GLY A 124 -4.52 -20.88 -9.32
N GLY A 125 -3.27 -20.64 -8.87
CA GLY A 125 -2.55 -19.39 -9.13
C GLY A 125 -3.30 -18.12 -8.72
N THR A 126 -2.90 -16.97 -9.25
CA THR A 126 -3.64 -15.71 -9.06
C THR A 126 -4.89 -15.66 -9.93
N PRO A 127 -6.00 -15.10 -9.43
CA PRO A 127 -7.21 -14.92 -10.22
C PRO A 127 -6.97 -14.23 -11.55
N GLN A 128 -7.66 -14.67 -12.60
CA GLN A 128 -7.56 -14.05 -13.92
C GLN A 128 -8.43 -12.79 -13.97
N TYR A 129 -7.79 -11.64 -14.10
CA TYR A 129 -8.42 -10.34 -14.32
C TYR A 129 -7.71 -9.59 -15.44
N ALA A 130 -8.37 -8.60 -16.05
CA ALA A 130 -7.80 -7.87 -17.17
C ALA A 130 -6.59 -7.01 -16.75
N ARG A 131 -5.52 -7.12 -17.52
CA ARG A 131 -4.33 -6.26 -17.43
C ARG A 131 -4.13 -5.56 -18.78
N PRO A 132 -4.91 -4.52 -19.10
CA PRO A 132 -4.77 -3.85 -20.37
C PRO A 132 -3.40 -3.15 -20.49
N MET A 133 -3.01 -2.88 -21.72
CA MET A 133 -1.90 -1.97 -22.05
C MET A 133 -2.39 -0.52 -22.07
N CYS A 134 -1.48 0.43 -21.92
CA CYS A 134 -1.74 1.82 -22.22
C CYS A 134 -1.67 2.02 -23.74
N THR A 135 -2.82 2.10 -24.40
CA THR A 135 -3.00 2.21 -25.86
C THR A 135 -3.57 3.56 -26.30
N GLY A 136 -3.70 4.51 -25.38
CA GLY A 136 -4.24 5.84 -25.64
C GLY A 136 -3.88 6.82 -24.52
N GLU A 137 -4.34 8.06 -24.66
CA GLU A 137 -4.08 9.12 -23.68
C GLU A 137 -4.75 8.80 -22.33
N VAL A 138 -3.95 8.85 -21.26
CA VAL A 138 -4.43 8.64 -19.89
C VAL A 138 -5.12 9.89 -19.37
N LYS A 139 -6.42 9.81 -19.10
CA LYS A 139 -7.24 10.90 -18.57
C LYS A 139 -8.23 10.37 -17.54
N SER A 140 -8.50 11.14 -16.50
CA SER A 140 -9.53 10.81 -15.49
C SER A 140 -10.92 10.68 -16.17
N LYS A 141 -11.67 9.64 -15.74
CA LYS A 141 -13.10 9.47 -16.09
C LYS A 141 -14.01 10.20 -15.10
N GLY A 142 -13.41 10.93 -14.15
CA GLY A 142 -14.08 11.60 -13.03
C GLY A 142 -13.86 10.88 -11.71
N GLN A 143 -14.20 11.56 -10.61
CA GLN A 143 -13.88 11.13 -9.24
C GLN A 143 -15.01 10.35 -8.55
N GLY A 144 -16.07 9.96 -9.27
CA GLY A 144 -17.30 9.40 -8.65
C GLY A 144 -17.04 8.14 -7.83
N GLU A 145 -16.26 7.18 -8.33
CA GLU A 145 -15.92 5.95 -7.61
C GLU A 145 -15.03 6.25 -6.39
N LEU A 146 -14.03 7.12 -6.55
CA LEU A 146 -13.18 7.55 -5.44
C LEU A 146 -13.99 8.21 -4.32
N GLN A 147 -14.93 9.09 -4.67
CA GLN A 147 -15.80 9.77 -3.68
C GLN A 147 -16.67 8.76 -2.92
N LYS A 148 -17.16 7.70 -3.58
CA LYS A 148 -17.88 6.62 -2.90
C LYS A 148 -16.99 5.88 -1.91
N ASP A 149 -15.77 5.51 -2.31
CA ASP A 149 -14.81 4.83 -1.44
C ASP A 149 -14.46 5.70 -0.22
N ILE A 150 -14.18 7.00 -0.42
CA ILE A 150 -13.94 7.97 0.66
C ILE A 150 -15.13 8.06 1.60
N ALA A 151 -16.35 8.16 1.05
CA ALA A 151 -17.57 8.25 1.86
C ALA A 151 -17.80 6.99 2.69
N ASN A 152 -17.60 5.80 2.10
CA ASN A 152 -17.74 4.52 2.81
C ASN A 152 -16.73 4.41 3.97
N LEU A 153 -15.46 4.74 3.74
CA LEU A 153 -14.44 4.72 4.79
C LEU A 153 -14.78 5.72 5.91
N LYS A 154 -15.06 6.97 5.58
CA LYS A 154 -15.35 8.01 6.59
C LYS A 154 -16.61 7.70 7.41
N ASN A 155 -17.65 7.18 6.77
CA ASN A 155 -18.88 6.77 7.46
C ASN A 155 -18.60 5.60 8.42
N ALA A 156 -17.82 4.61 8.00
CA ALA A 156 -17.45 3.48 8.83
C ALA A 156 -16.56 3.92 10.01
N MET A 157 -15.56 4.77 9.78
CA MET A 157 -14.73 5.36 10.84
C MET A 157 -15.58 6.11 11.88
N LYS A 158 -16.51 6.94 11.42
CA LYS A 158 -17.43 7.67 12.30
C LYS A 158 -18.30 6.72 13.10
N ALA A 159 -18.87 5.69 12.48
CA ALA A 159 -19.75 4.72 13.14
C ALA A 159 -19.02 3.97 14.27
N HIS A 160 -17.73 3.69 14.10
CA HIS A 160 -16.92 2.97 15.08
C HIS A 160 -16.05 3.88 15.96
N GLY A 161 -16.13 5.21 15.82
CA GLY A 161 -15.36 6.17 16.63
C GLY A 161 -13.85 6.05 16.39
N VAL A 162 -13.42 5.81 15.15
CA VAL A 162 -12.02 5.79 14.73
C VAL A 162 -11.67 7.16 14.14
N GLU A 163 -10.56 7.76 14.58
CA GLU A 163 -10.20 9.13 14.23
C GLU A 163 -9.18 9.19 13.07
N ARG A 164 -8.31 8.18 12.92
CA ARG A 164 -7.26 8.15 11.89
C ARG A 164 -7.48 7.06 10.86
N GLY A 165 -7.38 7.43 9.61
CA GLY A 165 -7.49 6.48 8.49
C GLY A 165 -6.68 6.92 7.29
N PHE A 166 -6.38 5.96 6.44
CA PHE A 166 -5.68 6.17 5.17
C PHE A 166 -6.41 5.48 4.02
N MET A 167 -6.13 5.94 2.81
CA MET A 167 -6.62 5.31 1.59
C MET A 167 -5.44 5.05 0.65
N ASN A 168 -5.41 3.84 0.09
CA ASN A 168 -4.39 3.43 -0.87
C ASN A 168 -4.65 4.04 -2.24
N ALA A 169 -3.56 4.39 -2.94
CA ALA A 169 -3.55 4.67 -4.37
C ALA A 169 -2.29 4.08 -5.03
N ALA A 170 -2.37 3.82 -6.33
CA ALA A 170 -1.25 3.29 -7.09
C ALA A 170 -0.23 4.39 -7.39
N SER A 171 1.08 4.11 -7.30
CA SER A 171 2.13 5.00 -7.79
C SER A 171 2.16 5.03 -9.33
N PRO A 172 2.67 6.10 -9.97
CA PRO A 172 2.89 6.10 -11.42
C PRO A 172 3.76 4.93 -11.88
N GLY A 173 4.78 4.59 -11.10
CA GLY A 173 5.69 3.48 -11.38
C GLY A 173 4.98 2.13 -11.37
N VAL A 174 4.15 1.84 -10.36
CA VAL A 174 3.42 0.56 -10.30
C VAL A 174 2.38 0.44 -11.40
N ILE A 175 1.73 1.53 -11.78
CA ILE A 175 0.82 1.52 -12.93
C ILE A 175 1.58 1.12 -14.19
N SER A 176 2.76 1.72 -14.43
CA SER A 176 3.59 1.41 -15.60
C SER A 176 4.12 -0.03 -15.61
N LEU A 177 4.27 -0.67 -14.44
CA LEU A 177 4.67 -2.06 -14.29
C LEU A 177 3.57 -3.02 -14.76
N PHE A 178 2.32 -2.77 -14.39
CA PHE A 178 1.21 -3.68 -14.65
C PHE A 178 0.38 -3.33 -15.88
N LEU A 179 0.32 -2.06 -16.26
CA LEU A 179 -0.37 -1.54 -17.44
C LEU A 179 0.69 -0.97 -18.40
N GLN A 180 1.34 -1.86 -19.16
CA GLN A 180 2.54 -1.51 -19.94
C GLN A 180 2.21 -0.51 -21.06
N ASN A 181 3.21 0.32 -21.41
CA ASN A 181 3.08 1.37 -22.41
C ASN A 181 3.13 0.82 -23.84
N ASP A 182 2.13 1.20 -24.66
CA ASP A 182 2.08 0.98 -26.11
C ASP A 182 1.62 2.24 -26.87
N PHE A 183 1.55 3.38 -26.19
CA PHE A 183 1.05 4.63 -26.79
C PHE A 183 2.07 5.78 -26.73
N TYR A 184 2.66 6.03 -25.57
CA TYR A 184 3.61 7.12 -25.40
C TYR A 184 4.97 6.76 -26.00
N ALA A 185 5.65 7.75 -26.63
CA ALA A 185 6.90 7.53 -27.35
C ALA A 185 8.06 7.01 -26.46
N THR A 186 8.06 7.35 -25.17
CA THR A 186 9.06 6.91 -24.21
C THR A 186 8.42 6.49 -22.90
N ARG A 187 9.15 5.71 -22.08
CA ARG A 187 8.72 5.38 -20.73
C ARG A 187 8.56 6.62 -19.86
N ASP A 188 9.47 7.57 -19.95
CA ASP A 188 9.43 8.79 -19.15
C ASP A 188 8.21 9.66 -19.52
N ALA A 189 7.83 9.73 -20.80
CA ALA A 189 6.60 10.40 -21.21
C ALA A 189 5.34 9.72 -20.65
N TYR A 190 5.34 8.39 -20.57
CA TYR A 190 4.26 7.65 -19.96
C TYR A 190 4.20 7.87 -18.43
N LEU A 191 5.33 7.80 -17.73
CA LEU A 191 5.41 8.08 -16.30
C LEU A 191 4.93 9.50 -15.96
N ALA A 192 5.32 10.49 -16.76
CA ALA A 192 4.86 11.87 -16.59
C ALA A 192 3.34 12.00 -16.76
N ALA A 193 2.77 11.35 -17.79
CA ALA A 193 1.33 11.34 -18.01
C ALA A 193 0.56 10.66 -16.87
N LEU A 194 1.08 9.55 -16.34
CA LEU A 194 0.52 8.88 -15.18
C LEU A 194 0.61 9.76 -13.92
N ALA A 195 1.74 10.41 -13.69
CA ALA A 195 1.94 11.31 -12.55
C ALA A 195 0.95 12.49 -12.59
N ASP A 196 0.76 13.09 -13.74
CA ASP A 196 -0.22 14.17 -13.92
C ASP A 196 -1.66 13.70 -13.72
N ALA A 197 -2.01 12.51 -14.25
CA ALA A 197 -3.35 11.94 -14.13
C ALA A 197 -3.67 11.57 -12.66
N MET A 198 -2.75 10.92 -11.94
CA MET A 198 -2.97 10.45 -10.56
C MET A 198 -2.99 11.57 -9.53
N ARG A 199 -2.45 12.74 -9.82
CA ARG A 199 -2.41 13.88 -8.88
C ARG A 199 -3.79 14.24 -8.35
N GLU A 200 -4.81 14.27 -9.20
CA GLU A 200 -6.18 14.60 -8.78
C GLU A 200 -6.73 13.59 -7.75
N GLU A 201 -6.44 12.30 -7.91
CA GLU A 201 -6.81 11.26 -6.95
C GLU A 201 -6.10 11.48 -5.60
N TYR A 202 -4.80 11.77 -5.63
CA TYR A 202 -3.99 11.99 -4.42
C TYR A 202 -4.46 13.22 -3.63
N GLU A 203 -4.65 14.34 -4.31
CA GLU A 203 -5.16 15.58 -3.73
C GLU A 203 -6.57 15.39 -3.15
N THR A 204 -7.44 14.64 -3.85
CA THR A 204 -8.82 14.37 -3.40
C THR A 204 -8.83 13.52 -2.12
N ILE A 205 -7.99 12.49 -2.02
CA ILE A 205 -7.87 11.67 -0.80
C ILE A 205 -7.47 12.56 0.38
N VAL A 206 -6.41 13.34 0.23
CA VAL A 206 -5.87 14.17 1.32
C VAL A 206 -6.83 15.32 1.69
N ALA A 207 -7.48 15.95 0.71
CA ALA A 207 -8.50 16.98 0.95
C ALA A 207 -9.71 16.44 1.71
N SER A 208 -9.97 15.13 1.68
CA SER A 208 -11.02 14.49 2.47
C SER A 208 -10.69 14.35 3.95
N GLY A 209 -9.43 14.60 4.36
CA GLY A 209 -8.91 14.46 5.72
C GLY A 209 -8.26 13.10 6.01
N LEU A 210 -8.18 12.20 5.03
CA LEU A 210 -7.47 10.92 5.12
C LEU A 210 -5.97 11.09 4.81
N ASP A 211 -5.15 10.17 5.31
CA ASP A 211 -3.77 10.03 4.85
C ASP A 211 -3.76 9.26 3.51
N LEU A 212 -2.85 9.62 2.61
CA LEU A 212 -2.65 8.96 1.32
C LEU A 212 -1.57 7.88 1.47
N GLN A 213 -1.87 6.63 1.15
CA GLN A 213 -0.82 5.61 1.02
C GLN A 213 -0.59 5.23 -0.44
N LEU A 214 0.67 5.20 -0.85
CA LEU A 214 1.11 4.89 -2.20
C LEU A 214 1.86 3.57 -2.21
N ASP A 215 1.34 2.61 -2.99
CA ASP A 215 2.00 1.34 -3.19
C ASP A 215 3.04 1.47 -4.30
N CYS A 216 4.32 1.26 -3.93
CA CYS A 216 5.48 1.46 -4.78
C CYS A 216 6.33 0.18 -4.94
N PRO A 217 5.77 -0.98 -5.28
CA PRO A 217 6.55 -2.18 -5.55
C PRO A 217 7.42 -2.03 -6.80
N ASP A 218 7.16 -1.04 -7.63
CA ASP A 218 8.00 -0.65 -8.75
C ASP A 218 9.42 -0.25 -8.36
N LEU A 219 9.65 0.13 -7.10
CA LEU A 219 10.99 0.46 -6.58
C LEU A 219 11.83 -0.79 -6.24
N ALA A 220 11.22 -1.97 -6.11
CA ALA A 220 11.89 -3.22 -5.76
C ALA A 220 11.42 -4.41 -6.60
N LEU A 221 10.14 -4.82 -6.52
CA LEU A 221 9.56 -5.95 -7.25
C LEU A 221 9.85 -5.90 -8.75
N SER A 222 9.79 -4.72 -9.36
CA SER A 222 9.99 -4.56 -10.80
C SER A 222 11.38 -5.02 -11.27
N ARG A 223 12.38 -5.08 -10.36
CA ARG A 223 13.73 -5.58 -10.65
C ARG A 223 13.70 -6.99 -11.22
N HIS A 224 12.97 -7.90 -10.61
CA HIS A 224 12.90 -9.29 -11.07
C HIS A 224 11.68 -9.60 -11.96
N MET A 225 10.71 -8.69 -12.04
CA MET A 225 9.53 -8.85 -12.90
C MET A 225 9.78 -8.39 -14.36
N LEU A 226 10.35 -7.20 -14.55
CA LEU A 226 10.55 -6.58 -15.88
C LEU A 226 12.01 -6.29 -16.22
N PHE A 227 12.88 -6.12 -15.22
CA PHE A 227 14.23 -5.61 -15.39
C PHE A 227 15.29 -6.60 -14.93
N SER A 228 14.98 -7.92 -15.01
CA SER A 228 15.88 -8.99 -14.57
C SER A 228 17.20 -9.03 -15.35
N ASP A 229 17.21 -8.55 -16.58
CA ASP A 229 18.38 -8.56 -17.46
C ASP A 229 19.30 -7.33 -17.26
N LEU A 230 18.87 -6.33 -16.49
CA LEU A 230 19.67 -5.16 -16.20
C LEU A 230 20.62 -5.40 -15.03
N SER A 231 21.71 -4.62 -14.96
CA SER A 231 22.50 -4.50 -13.74
C SER A 231 21.73 -3.75 -12.66
N ASP A 232 22.12 -3.92 -11.40
CA ASP A 232 21.50 -3.18 -10.30
C ASP A 232 21.64 -1.65 -10.46
N SER A 233 22.79 -1.19 -10.98
CA SER A 233 23.02 0.24 -11.21
C SER A 233 22.12 0.82 -12.31
N GLU A 234 21.76 0.04 -13.32
CA GLU A 234 20.78 0.44 -14.35
C GLU A 234 19.37 0.44 -13.77
N PHE A 235 19.03 -0.58 -12.99
CA PHE A 235 17.72 -0.63 -12.32
C PHE A 235 17.52 0.53 -11.34
N ILE A 236 18.54 0.89 -10.54
CA ILE A 236 18.45 2.03 -9.61
C ILE A 236 18.09 3.32 -10.35
N LYS A 237 18.64 3.57 -11.54
CA LYS A 237 18.25 4.74 -12.36
C LYS A 237 16.77 4.71 -12.76
N ILE A 238 16.23 3.50 -13.00
CA ILE A 238 14.81 3.32 -13.27
C ILE A 238 13.98 3.64 -12.00
N ALA A 239 14.37 3.10 -10.85
CA ALA A 239 13.71 3.38 -9.59
C ALA A 239 13.78 4.87 -9.21
N GLU A 240 14.90 5.56 -9.51
CA GLU A 240 15.02 7.02 -9.33
C GLU A 240 14.05 7.79 -10.23
N SER A 241 13.93 7.42 -11.51
CA SER A 241 12.95 8.02 -12.44
C SER A 241 11.50 7.78 -11.97
N HIS A 242 11.18 6.60 -11.40
CA HIS A 242 9.88 6.33 -10.80
C HIS A 242 9.63 7.21 -9.57
N MET A 243 10.63 7.39 -8.71
CA MET A 243 10.54 8.25 -7.54
C MET A 243 10.37 9.73 -7.93
N GLU A 244 11.07 10.21 -8.95
CA GLU A 244 10.91 11.57 -9.48
C GLU A 244 9.49 11.80 -10.00
N ALA A 245 8.93 10.83 -10.74
CA ALA A 245 7.55 10.89 -11.22
C ALA A 245 6.54 10.89 -10.05
N LEU A 246 6.80 10.10 -9.00
CA LEU A 246 5.97 10.08 -7.80
C LEU A 246 6.00 11.43 -7.08
N ASN A 247 7.18 12.00 -6.80
CA ASN A 247 7.33 13.29 -6.17
C ASN A 247 6.69 14.41 -7.00
N HIS A 248 6.78 14.34 -8.33
CA HIS A 248 6.05 15.26 -9.21
C HIS A 248 4.52 15.17 -9.05
N ALA A 249 3.98 13.96 -8.90
CA ALA A 249 2.55 13.79 -8.63
C ALA A 249 2.14 14.33 -7.25
N LEU A 250 3.06 14.30 -6.27
CA LEU A 250 2.83 14.72 -4.88
C LEU A 250 3.04 16.22 -4.64
N LYS A 251 3.46 17.02 -5.62
CA LYS A 251 3.92 18.41 -5.44
C LYS A 251 2.96 19.33 -4.66
N ASN A 252 1.67 19.03 -4.63
CA ASN A 252 0.64 19.80 -3.90
C ASN A 252 0.14 19.07 -2.64
N VAL A 253 0.70 17.91 -2.31
CA VAL A 253 0.27 17.08 -1.18
C VAL A 253 1.28 17.25 -0.04
N PRO A 254 0.85 17.64 1.17
CA PRO A 254 1.74 17.75 2.32
C PRO A 254 2.36 16.39 2.67
N SER A 255 3.69 16.35 2.83
CA SER A 255 4.43 15.10 3.07
C SER A 255 4.00 14.36 4.34
N GLU A 256 3.53 15.09 5.36
CA GLU A 256 3.00 14.54 6.61
C GLU A 256 1.66 13.79 6.44
N LYS A 257 1.07 13.88 5.24
CA LYS A 257 -0.14 13.13 4.85
C LYS A 257 0.15 11.97 3.91
N VAL A 258 1.42 11.75 3.59
CA VAL A 258 1.84 10.75 2.60
C VAL A 258 2.57 9.60 3.26
N ARG A 259 2.15 8.39 2.91
CA ARG A 259 2.72 7.10 3.28
C ARG A 259 3.14 6.39 2.00
N ILE A 260 4.36 5.87 1.94
CA ILE A 260 4.80 5.02 0.82
C ILE A 260 5.11 3.62 1.31
N HIS A 261 4.76 2.63 0.50
CA HIS A 261 5.04 1.23 0.76
C HIS A 261 5.90 0.64 -0.35
N ILE A 262 7.10 0.18 0.00
CA ILE A 262 7.97 -0.60 -0.89
C ILE A 262 7.77 -2.09 -0.63
N CYS A 263 7.72 -2.89 -1.71
CA CYS A 263 7.43 -4.31 -1.65
C CYS A 263 8.23 -5.08 -2.71
N TRP A 264 8.61 -6.31 -2.36
CA TRP A 264 9.32 -7.24 -3.28
C TRP A 264 8.39 -8.30 -3.89
N GLY A 265 7.11 -8.29 -3.50
CA GLY A 265 6.10 -9.21 -3.98
C GLY A 265 5.45 -10.00 -2.84
N ASN A 266 4.13 -9.90 -2.73
CA ASN A 266 3.36 -10.53 -1.66
C ASN A 266 2.96 -11.97 -2.06
N TYR A 267 3.92 -12.87 -2.11
CA TYR A 267 3.71 -14.29 -2.38
C TYR A 267 4.69 -15.15 -1.57
N GLU A 268 4.25 -16.33 -1.15
CA GLU A 268 5.14 -17.32 -0.56
C GLU A 268 6.01 -17.93 -1.66
N GLY A 269 7.26 -17.51 -1.71
CA GLY A 269 8.18 -17.92 -2.77
C GLY A 269 9.65 -17.82 -2.40
N PRO A 270 10.55 -18.15 -3.33
CA PRO A 270 12.00 -18.19 -3.06
C PRO A 270 12.63 -16.82 -2.78
N HIS A 271 12.13 -15.75 -3.40
CA HIS A 271 12.62 -14.37 -3.28
C HIS A 271 14.16 -14.21 -3.47
N VAL A 272 14.80 -15.12 -4.22
CA VAL A 272 16.27 -15.14 -4.40
C VAL A 272 16.76 -14.12 -5.44
N CYS A 273 15.86 -13.54 -6.20
CA CYS A 273 16.15 -12.50 -7.21
C CYS A 273 15.77 -11.08 -6.75
N ASP A 274 15.38 -10.91 -5.51
CA ASP A 274 15.05 -9.62 -4.94
C ASP A 274 16.28 -8.72 -4.87
N ILE A 275 16.10 -7.44 -5.16
CA ILE A 275 17.15 -6.44 -4.95
C ILE A 275 17.27 -6.12 -3.47
N ASP A 276 18.52 -6.04 -2.95
CA ASP A 276 18.76 -5.71 -1.56
C ASP A 276 18.22 -4.30 -1.20
N MET A 277 17.61 -4.15 -0.03
CA MET A 277 17.18 -2.86 0.52
C MET A 277 18.31 -1.82 0.49
N ASN A 278 19.54 -2.25 0.79
CA ASN A 278 20.68 -1.32 0.81
C ASN A 278 20.91 -0.60 -0.52
N LYS A 279 20.56 -1.22 -1.66
CA LYS A 279 20.73 -0.64 -3.00
C LYS A 279 19.66 0.38 -3.34
N VAL A 280 18.41 0.17 -2.89
CA VAL A 280 17.27 1.06 -3.14
C VAL A 280 17.03 2.06 -2.02
N PHE A 281 17.71 1.93 -0.89
CA PHE A 281 17.52 2.74 0.31
C PHE A 281 17.64 4.24 0.04
N GLY A 282 18.67 4.67 -0.69
CA GLY A 282 18.85 6.08 -1.02
C GLY A 282 17.72 6.66 -1.87
N THR A 283 17.19 5.88 -2.81
CA THR A 283 16.02 6.27 -3.61
C THR A 283 14.77 6.35 -2.74
N LEU A 284 14.56 5.37 -1.86
CA LEU A 284 13.43 5.34 -0.94
C LEU A 284 13.40 6.57 0.00
N MET A 285 14.56 6.98 0.51
CA MET A 285 14.66 8.16 1.40
C MET A 285 14.39 9.50 0.71
N LYS A 286 14.40 9.56 -0.64
CA LYS A 286 14.08 10.77 -1.43
C LYS A 286 12.57 11.01 -1.62
N ALA A 287 11.72 10.11 -1.15
CA ALA A 287 10.27 10.27 -1.30
C ALA A 287 9.74 11.49 -0.53
N ASP A 288 8.87 12.27 -1.16
CA ASP A 288 8.12 13.36 -0.51
C ASP A 288 6.96 12.79 0.34
N ALA A 289 7.33 11.93 1.28
CA ALA A 289 6.41 11.21 2.17
C ALA A 289 7.01 11.10 3.56
N GLN A 290 6.23 11.36 4.60
CA GLN A 290 6.70 11.22 5.97
C GLN A 290 6.79 9.75 6.40
N TYR A 291 5.82 8.91 6.01
CA TYR A 291 5.75 7.52 6.46
C TYR A 291 6.33 6.58 5.41
N THR A 292 7.26 5.72 5.84
CA THR A 292 7.90 4.73 4.97
C THR A 292 7.61 3.32 5.49
N LEU A 293 6.83 2.55 4.72
CA LEU A 293 6.43 1.17 5.02
C LEU A 293 7.30 0.20 4.21
N PHE A 294 7.78 -0.86 4.84
CA PHE A 294 8.66 -1.86 4.22
C PHE A 294 8.61 -3.19 4.96
N GLU A 295 8.96 -4.28 4.25
CA GLU A 295 8.96 -5.64 4.77
C GLU A 295 10.14 -5.89 5.71
N THR A 296 9.89 -6.49 6.88
CA THR A 296 10.93 -6.96 7.83
C THR A 296 10.51 -8.18 8.65
N SER A 297 9.40 -8.82 8.31
CA SER A 297 8.87 -9.95 9.05
C SER A 297 9.11 -11.28 8.37
N ASN A 298 9.03 -11.32 7.03
CA ASN A 298 9.28 -12.53 6.28
C ASN A 298 10.78 -12.93 6.33
N PRO A 299 11.09 -14.23 6.20
CA PRO A 299 12.47 -14.75 6.36
C PRO A 299 13.47 -14.14 5.38
N ARG A 300 13.04 -13.66 4.22
CA ARG A 300 13.93 -13.09 3.20
C ARG A 300 14.41 -11.70 3.58
N HIS A 301 13.53 -10.86 4.14
CA HIS A 301 13.81 -9.45 4.44
C HIS A 301 14.02 -9.17 5.94
N ALA A 302 13.80 -10.15 6.83
CA ALA A 302 13.91 -9.96 8.28
C ALA A 302 15.29 -9.48 8.77
N HIS A 303 16.35 -9.62 7.99
CA HIS A 303 17.71 -9.16 8.32
C HIS A 303 17.96 -7.70 7.91
N GLU A 304 17.15 -7.12 7.02
CA GLU A 304 17.40 -5.82 6.40
C GLU A 304 17.20 -4.62 7.33
N TRP A 305 16.67 -4.82 8.56
CA TRP A 305 16.72 -3.80 9.60
C TRP A 305 18.16 -3.27 9.84
N THR A 306 19.18 -4.09 9.57
CA THR A 306 20.58 -3.71 9.67
C THR A 306 20.95 -2.57 8.72
N VAL A 307 20.30 -2.46 7.55
CA VAL A 307 20.51 -1.36 6.60
C VAL A 307 20.09 -0.03 7.24
N PHE A 308 18.93 0.01 7.91
CA PHE A 308 18.46 1.20 8.61
C PHE A 308 19.39 1.58 9.77
N ARG A 309 19.92 0.60 10.51
CA ARG A 309 20.92 0.83 11.57
C ARG A 309 22.21 1.43 11.01
N ASP A 310 22.75 0.82 9.96
CA ASP A 310 24.08 1.17 9.44
C ASP A 310 24.04 2.51 8.67
N ARG A 311 22.90 2.85 8.09
CA ARG A 311 22.65 4.09 7.34
C ARG A 311 21.75 5.08 8.08
N LYS A 312 21.63 4.99 9.40
CA LYS A 312 20.70 5.84 10.18
C LYS A 312 20.88 7.35 9.96
N LYS A 313 22.09 7.82 9.62
CA LYS A 313 22.38 9.22 9.33
C LYS A 313 21.78 9.71 8.01
N GLU A 314 21.36 8.80 7.15
CA GLU A 314 20.73 9.10 5.86
C GLU A 314 19.20 9.13 5.97
N ILE A 315 18.64 8.72 7.12
CA ILE A 315 17.20 8.78 7.39
C ILE A 315 16.85 10.23 7.77
N PRO A 316 16.05 10.95 6.97
CA PRO A 316 15.62 12.31 7.31
C PRO A 316 14.93 12.36 8.68
N ASP A 317 15.11 13.47 9.41
CA ASP A 317 14.64 13.59 10.79
C ASP A 317 13.10 13.58 10.92
N ASP A 318 12.40 13.96 9.86
CA ASP A 318 10.94 13.96 9.78
C ASP A 318 10.34 12.61 9.35
N LYS A 319 11.16 11.65 8.92
CA LYS A 319 10.67 10.31 8.53
C LYS A 319 10.19 9.50 9.72
N ILE A 320 9.04 8.86 9.55
CA ILE A 320 8.49 7.84 10.44
C ILE A 320 8.62 6.49 9.75
N LEU A 321 9.27 5.55 10.41
CA LEU A 321 9.45 4.20 9.92
C LEU A 321 8.25 3.34 10.30
N VAL A 322 7.72 2.59 9.34
CA VAL A 322 6.61 1.67 9.56
C VAL A 322 7.05 0.26 9.13
N PRO A 323 7.90 -0.39 9.94
CA PRO A 323 8.34 -1.75 9.63
C PRO A 323 7.19 -2.73 9.64
N GLY A 324 7.18 -3.66 8.69
CA GLY A 324 6.37 -4.87 8.74
C GLY A 324 6.87 -5.77 9.85
N VAL A 325 6.04 -6.01 10.88
CA VAL A 325 6.39 -6.83 12.03
C VAL A 325 5.54 -8.11 12.12
N VAL A 326 4.59 -8.24 11.19
CA VAL A 326 3.83 -9.47 10.92
C VAL A 326 3.90 -9.78 9.42
N ASP A 327 4.15 -11.04 9.09
CA ASP A 327 4.17 -11.56 7.73
C ASP A 327 2.76 -11.68 7.16
N THR A 328 2.61 -11.50 5.85
CA THR A 328 1.32 -11.52 5.15
C THR A 328 1.19 -12.67 4.13
N THR A 329 2.15 -13.59 4.12
CA THR A 329 2.19 -14.73 3.19
C THR A 329 1.98 -16.08 3.86
N THR A 330 2.08 -16.17 5.19
CA THR A 330 1.92 -17.41 5.94
C THR A 330 0.82 -17.32 7.00
N ASN A 331 0.28 -18.48 7.39
CA ASN A 331 -0.78 -18.59 8.41
C ASN A 331 -0.23 -18.72 9.85
N PHE A 332 1.07 -18.54 10.09
CA PHE A 332 1.58 -18.41 11.45
C PHE A 332 1.14 -17.08 12.05
N ILE A 333 0.53 -17.12 13.24
CA ILE A 333 0.26 -15.92 14.03
C ILE A 333 1.51 -15.66 14.87
N GLU A 334 2.18 -14.55 14.63
CA GLU A 334 3.39 -14.17 15.37
C GLU A 334 3.09 -13.99 16.86
N HIS A 335 4.01 -14.46 17.73
CA HIS A 335 3.89 -14.19 19.16
C HIS A 335 4.12 -12.70 19.45
N PRO A 336 3.30 -12.05 20.31
CA PRO A 336 3.44 -10.62 20.59
C PRO A 336 4.83 -10.18 21.06
N GLU A 337 5.56 -11.03 21.79
CA GLU A 337 6.96 -10.72 22.19
C GLU A 337 7.90 -10.69 21.00
N LEU A 338 7.72 -11.56 19.99
CA LEU A 338 8.49 -11.50 18.73
C LEU A 338 8.18 -10.21 17.96
N VAL A 339 6.91 -9.81 17.92
CA VAL A 339 6.49 -8.54 17.32
C VAL A 339 7.17 -7.38 18.03
N ALA A 340 7.15 -7.35 19.37
CA ALA A 340 7.83 -6.32 20.16
C ALA A 340 9.35 -6.29 19.92
N GLU A 341 10.00 -7.46 19.80
CA GLU A 341 11.43 -7.55 19.46
C GLU A 341 11.71 -6.88 18.11
N ARG A 342 10.88 -7.17 17.09
CA ARG A 342 11.01 -6.57 15.76
C ARG A 342 10.83 -5.04 15.78
N ILE A 343 9.85 -4.54 16.50
CA ILE A 343 9.60 -3.10 16.70
C ILE A 343 10.81 -2.44 17.36
N ASN A 344 11.33 -3.02 18.45
CA ASN A 344 12.43 -2.47 19.23
C ASN A 344 13.73 -2.33 18.42
N LYS A 345 13.95 -3.12 17.36
CA LYS A 345 15.07 -2.92 16.43
C LYS A 345 15.04 -1.52 15.82
N PHE A 346 13.87 -1.03 15.42
CA PHE A 346 13.69 0.30 14.81
C PHE A 346 13.60 1.42 15.84
N VAL A 347 12.98 1.17 17.00
CA VAL A 347 12.99 2.12 18.14
C VAL A 347 14.41 2.48 18.53
N ASN A 348 15.32 1.49 18.58
CA ASN A 348 16.74 1.73 18.89
C ASN A 348 17.51 2.52 17.79
N ILE A 349 16.94 2.61 16.58
CA ILE A 349 17.57 3.36 15.47
C ILE A 349 17.08 4.80 15.45
N VAL A 350 15.76 5.05 15.49
CA VAL A 350 15.18 6.37 15.24
C VAL A 350 14.43 6.98 16.43
N GLY A 351 14.23 6.24 17.52
CA GLY A 351 13.38 6.66 18.65
C GLY A 351 11.94 6.16 18.51
N LYS A 352 11.26 6.01 19.64
CA LYS A 352 9.91 5.45 19.74
C LYS A 352 8.88 6.29 18.99
N GLU A 353 9.03 7.61 19.05
CA GLU A 353 8.15 8.60 18.41
C GLU A 353 8.19 8.56 16.87
N ARG A 354 9.19 7.90 16.31
CA ARG A 354 9.38 7.77 14.85
C ARG A 354 9.14 6.35 14.34
N VAL A 355 8.42 5.52 15.11
CA VAL A 355 8.08 4.14 14.72
C VAL A 355 6.59 3.91 14.85
N ILE A 356 5.99 3.31 13.82
CA ILE A 356 4.63 2.76 13.83
C ILE A 356 4.75 1.28 13.47
N ALA A 357 4.06 0.39 14.21
CA ALA A 357 4.05 -1.02 13.88
C ALA A 357 3.13 -1.29 12.69
N GLY A 358 3.63 -1.98 11.66
CA GLY A 358 2.90 -2.30 10.42
C GLY A 358 2.93 -3.78 10.05
N SER A 359 2.26 -4.14 8.96
CA SER A 359 2.38 -5.45 8.30
C SER A 359 3.39 -5.39 7.16
N ASP A 360 3.97 -6.52 6.76
CA ASP A 360 4.91 -6.60 5.63
C ASP A 360 4.26 -6.11 4.34
N CYS A 361 3.06 -6.57 4.06
CA CYS A 361 2.26 -6.19 2.90
C CYS A 361 0.76 -6.17 3.27
N GLY A 362 -0.14 -6.18 2.28
CA GLY A 362 -1.56 -6.35 2.48
C GLY A 362 -1.97 -7.83 2.57
N PHE A 363 -3.09 -8.13 3.24
CA PHE A 363 -3.64 -9.48 3.36
C PHE A 363 -4.59 -9.88 2.23
N GLY A 364 -4.91 -8.97 1.31
CA GLY A 364 -5.86 -9.20 0.22
C GLY A 364 -5.47 -8.48 -1.07
N THR A 365 -4.25 -8.70 -1.55
CA THR A 365 -3.61 -8.00 -2.67
C THR A 365 -4.47 -7.96 -3.95
N PHE A 366 -5.16 -9.07 -4.26
CA PHE A 366 -6.09 -9.19 -5.38
C PHE A 366 -7.45 -9.67 -4.87
N ALA A 367 -8.54 -9.23 -5.51
CA ALA A 367 -9.85 -9.76 -5.20
C ALA A 367 -9.90 -11.28 -5.48
N GLY A 368 -10.41 -12.04 -4.51
CA GLY A 368 -10.48 -13.50 -4.63
C GLY A 368 -9.16 -14.24 -4.41
N PHE A 369 -8.11 -13.54 -3.95
CA PHE A 369 -6.82 -14.15 -3.64
C PHE A 369 -6.26 -13.61 -2.32
N GLY A 370 -5.92 -14.50 -1.42
CA GLY A 370 -5.22 -14.22 -0.17
C GLY A 370 -4.51 -15.48 0.30
N ALA A 371 -3.21 -15.38 0.60
CA ALA A 371 -2.42 -16.50 1.13
C ALA A 371 -2.81 -16.82 2.60
N VAL A 372 -3.28 -15.81 3.33
CA VAL A 372 -3.65 -15.92 4.74
C VAL A 372 -5.16 -16.03 4.88
N ASP A 373 -5.59 -16.98 5.71
CA ASP A 373 -7.00 -17.13 6.07
C ASP A 373 -7.56 -15.82 6.66
N PRO A 374 -8.80 -15.41 6.31
CA PRO A 374 -9.38 -14.14 6.77
C PRO A 374 -9.38 -13.94 8.29
N ASP A 375 -9.69 -14.98 9.07
CA ASP A 375 -9.73 -14.88 10.53
C ASP A 375 -8.31 -14.83 11.11
N ILE A 376 -7.36 -15.54 10.49
CA ILE A 376 -5.94 -15.49 10.85
C ILE A 376 -5.37 -14.10 10.55
N ALA A 377 -5.75 -13.44 9.45
CA ALA A 377 -5.30 -12.09 9.13
C ALA A 377 -5.63 -11.10 10.26
N PHE A 378 -6.86 -11.13 10.78
CA PHE A 378 -7.25 -10.28 11.92
C PHE A 378 -6.60 -10.71 13.24
N ALA A 379 -6.35 -12.00 13.44
CA ALA A 379 -5.59 -12.49 14.61
C ALA A 379 -4.11 -12.02 14.57
N LYS A 380 -3.48 -11.96 13.38
CA LYS A 380 -2.14 -11.38 13.19
C LYS A 380 -2.14 -9.87 13.48
N LEU A 381 -3.17 -9.12 13.04
CA LEU A 381 -3.32 -7.71 13.39
C LEU A 381 -3.51 -7.49 14.90
N LYS A 382 -4.19 -8.41 15.59
CA LYS A 382 -4.30 -8.38 17.05
C LYS A 382 -2.94 -8.61 17.71
N SER A 383 -2.18 -9.61 17.26
CA SER A 383 -0.82 -9.86 17.75
C SER A 383 0.11 -8.67 17.49
N LEU A 384 -0.02 -7.99 16.34
CA LEU A 384 0.69 -6.75 16.03
C LEU A 384 0.42 -5.68 17.10
N SER A 385 -0.85 -5.48 17.45
CA SER A 385 -1.27 -4.49 18.45
C SER A 385 -0.76 -4.85 19.85
N GLU A 386 -0.86 -6.10 20.26
CA GLU A 386 -0.34 -6.59 21.54
C GLU A 386 1.18 -6.41 21.63
N GLY A 387 1.92 -6.72 20.55
CA GLY A 387 3.37 -6.51 20.46
C GLY A 387 3.77 -5.04 20.51
N ALA A 388 3.01 -4.16 19.84
CA ALA A 388 3.23 -2.71 19.92
C ALA A 388 3.02 -2.18 21.35
N LEU A 389 2.05 -2.70 22.07
CA LEU A 389 1.83 -2.34 23.46
C LEU A 389 3.01 -2.79 24.36
N ILE A 390 3.54 -4.00 24.16
CA ILE A 390 4.74 -4.49 24.87
C ILE A 390 5.95 -3.59 24.56
N ALA A 391 6.19 -3.25 23.30
CA ALA A 391 7.31 -2.40 22.89
C ALA A 391 7.17 -0.94 23.35
N SER A 392 5.98 -0.50 23.76
CA SER A 392 5.72 0.84 24.27
C SER A 392 6.18 1.04 25.72
N ASN A 393 6.26 -0.04 26.49
CA ASN A 393 6.64 -0.05 27.90
C ASN A 393 8.14 -0.24 28.07
#